data_39676b09f290c27c92bcaf2f44d4e963
#
_entry.id   39676b09f290c27c92bcaf2f44d4e963
#
_cell.length_a   1.000
_cell.length_b   1.000
_cell.length_c   1.000
_cell.angle_alpha   90.00
_cell.angle_beta   90.00
_cell.angle_gamma   90.00
#
_symmetry.space_group_name_H-M   'P 1'
#
loop_
_entity.id
_entity.type
_entity.pdbx_description
1 polymer ?
#
loop_
_entity_poly.entity_id
_entity_poly.type
_entity_poly.pdbx_seq_one_letter_code
_entity_poly.pdbx_strand_id
1 'polypeptide(L)'
;MKKLLFAISFLMLSVAASAQSIGVFILDYDGDFTNVRNAPKGKIVFKLPARDGVMIDVDKVVNGWWHICSEYAGSGDENYKLTGSTTGYWIHSSVVATGTRNYGGQKLTLRKEPSDKSAVVYSFTEERNLRVLDIKGDWVKVRTLDGKYTGWIDSEWLCGNSLTNCC
;
A
#
# COMPACT_ATOMS: atom_id res chain seq x y z
N MET A 1 -47.53 4.31 43.86
CA MET A 1 -47.14 3.73 42.56
C MET A 1 -45.76 4.31 42.18
N LYS A 2 -44.68 3.55 42.41
CA LYS A 2 -43.30 3.98 42.14
C LYS A 2 -42.96 3.56 40.71
N LYS A 3 -42.68 4.54 39.82
CA LYS A 3 -42.20 4.30 38.46
C LYS A 3 -40.69 4.04 38.50
N LEU A 4 -40.28 2.83 38.17
CA LEU A 4 -38.90 2.38 38.04
C LEU A 4 -38.42 2.81 36.64
N LEU A 5 -37.52 3.80 36.56
CA LEU A 5 -36.83 4.21 35.33
C LEU A 5 -35.63 3.27 35.12
N PHE A 6 -35.71 2.39 34.15
CA PHE A 6 -34.58 1.59 33.65
C PHE A 6 -33.72 2.47 32.74
N ALA A 7 -32.55 2.91 33.18
CA ALA A 7 -31.55 3.53 32.37
C ALA A 7 -30.76 2.42 31.65
N ILE A 8 -30.99 2.28 30.34
CA ILE A 8 -30.18 1.38 29.49
C ILE A 8 -28.89 2.15 29.15
N SER A 9 -27.80 1.78 29.82
CA SER A 9 -26.44 2.28 29.45
C SER A 9 -25.98 1.57 28.18
N PHE A 10 -25.94 2.30 27.06
CA PHE A 10 -25.40 1.81 25.79
C PHE A 10 -23.87 1.92 25.86
N LEU A 11 -23.23 0.77 26.16
CA LEU A 11 -21.76 0.68 26.16
C LEU A 11 -21.29 0.68 24.70
N MET A 12 -20.82 1.83 24.21
CA MET A 12 -20.14 1.95 22.91
C MET A 12 -18.79 1.23 22.99
N LEU A 13 -18.71 -0.02 22.52
CA LEU A 13 -17.44 -0.65 22.23
C LEU A 13 -16.83 0.09 21.03
N SER A 14 -15.85 0.95 21.27
CA SER A 14 -14.98 1.45 20.21
C SER A 14 -14.05 0.31 19.79
N VAL A 15 -14.37 -0.34 18.69
CA VAL A 15 -13.41 -1.22 17.99
C VAL A 15 -12.32 -0.31 17.45
N ALA A 16 -11.15 -0.32 18.06
CA ALA A 16 -9.97 0.29 17.49
C ALA A 16 -9.65 -0.49 16.20
N ALA A 17 -10.00 0.08 15.06
CA ALA A 17 -9.53 -0.42 13.79
C ALA A 17 -8.01 -0.29 13.79
N SER A 18 -7.30 -1.41 13.84
CA SER A 18 -5.87 -1.46 13.60
C SER A 18 -5.62 -0.86 12.22
N ALA A 19 -4.85 0.20 12.14
CA ALA A 19 -4.45 0.77 10.87
C ALA A 19 -3.61 -0.29 10.15
N GLN A 20 -4.14 -0.83 9.06
CA GLN A 20 -3.45 -1.82 8.27
C GLN A 20 -2.47 -1.12 7.35
N SER A 21 -1.22 -1.56 7.34
CA SER A 21 -0.19 -1.07 6.42
C SER A 21 0.15 -2.12 5.38
N ILE A 22 0.69 -1.66 4.26
CA ILE A 22 1.26 -2.52 3.22
C ILE A 22 2.64 -2.03 2.85
N GLY A 23 3.58 -2.96 2.73
CA GLY A 23 4.90 -2.71 2.18
C GLY A 23 4.82 -2.42 0.68
N VAL A 24 5.52 -1.38 0.25
CA VAL A 24 5.67 -1.00 -1.15
C VAL A 24 7.10 -0.58 -1.43
N PHE A 25 7.51 -0.65 -2.67
CA PHE A 25 8.79 -0.13 -3.13
C PHE A 25 8.61 0.99 -4.16
N ILE A 26 9.62 1.82 -4.28
CA ILE A 26 9.64 2.89 -5.29
C ILE A 26 9.81 2.27 -6.68
N LEU A 27 8.92 2.63 -7.58
CA LEU A 27 8.97 2.25 -8.98
C LEU A 27 8.57 3.46 -9.81
N ASP A 28 9.51 4.37 -9.97
CA ASP A 28 9.35 5.61 -10.72
C ASP A 28 10.27 5.56 -11.95
N TYR A 29 9.71 5.74 -13.13
CA TYR A 29 10.46 5.69 -14.39
C TYR A 29 10.83 7.08 -14.90
N ASP A 30 10.41 8.13 -14.19
CA ASP A 30 10.55 9.53 -14.61
C ASP A 30 11.70 10.25 -13.87
N GLY A 31 12.92 9.74 -14.01
CA GLY A 31 14.12 10.36 -13.45
C GLY A 31 14.77 9.59 -12.32
N ASP A 32 15.72 10.21 -11.63
CA ASP A 32 16.57 9.57 -10.62
C ASP A 32 15.96 9.56 -9.22
N PHE A 33 14.95 10.41 -8.98
CA PHE A 33 14.35 10.61 -7.66
C PHE A 33 12.84 10.81 -7.75
N THR A 34 12.13 10.24 -6.78
CA THR A 34 10.71 10.51 -6.56
C THR A 34 10.48 11.47 -5.39
N ASN A 35 9.45 12.28 -5.49
CA ASN A 35 9.17 13.36 -4.53
C ASN A 35 8.32 12.87 -3.36
N VAL A 36 8.77 13.14 -2.14
CA VAL A 36 7.99 12.99 -0.91
C VAL A 36 7.54 14.36 -0.43
N ARG A 37 6.27 14.45 0.01
CA ARG A 37 5.60 15.71 0.31
C ARG A 37 5.04 15.75 1.73
N ASN A 38 4.91 16.94 2.29
CA ASN A 38 4.34 17.15 3.64
C ASN A 38 2.82 16.92 3.70
N ALA A 39 2.11 16.90 2.57
CA ALA A 39 0.70 16.62 2.44
C ALA A 39 0.39 16.20 0.99
N PRO A 40 -0.78 15.61 0.70
CA PRO A 40 -1.27 15.40 -0.66
C PRO A 40 -1.19 16.69 -1.48
N LYS A 41 -0.44 16.67 -2.60
CA LYS A 41 -0.13 17.86 -3.44
C LYS A 41 0.62 18.99 -2.71
N GLY A 42 1.12 18.76 -1.50
CA GLY A 42 1.86 19.74 -0.71
C GLY A 42 3.29 19.99 -1.19
N LYS A 43 4.07 20.69 -0.37
CA LYS A 43 5.47 21.00 -0.67
C LYS A 43 6.32 19.74 -0.64
N ILE A 44 7.29 19.65 -1.54
CA ILE A 44 8.32 18.61 -1.51
C ILE A 44 9.17 18.84 -0.26
N VAL A 45 9.35 17.82 0.55
CA VAL A 45 10.17 17.84 1.77
C VAL A 45 11.50 17.13 1.58
N PHE A 46 11.50 16.05 0.80
CA PHE A 46 12.71 15.36 0.36
C PHE A 46 12.41 14.48 -0.87
N LYS A 47 13.43 13.82 -1.37
CA LYS A 47 13.36 12.92 -2.51
C LYS A 47 13.93 11.56 -2.14
N LEU A 48 13.30 10.48 -2.63
CA LEU A 48 13.83 9.13 -2.54
C LEU A 48 14.39 8.71 -3.90
N PRO A 49 15.42 7.85 -3.95
CA PRO A 49 15.88 7.30 -5.20
C PRO A 49 14.75 6.61 -5.97
N ALA A 50 14.64 6.86 -7.27
CA ALA A 50 13.58 6.33 -8.14
C ALA A 50 13.93 4.92 -8.66
N ARG A 51 14.45 4.05 -7.81
CA ARG A 51 14.95 2.72 -8.22
C ARG A 51 14.49 1.62 -7.27
N ASP A 52 14.59 0.39 -7.76
CA ASP A 52 14.32 -0.80 -6.97
C ASP A 52 15.11 -0.82 -5.66
N GLY A 53 14.51 -1.39 -4.63
CA GLY A 53 15.11 -1.56 -3.32
C GLY A 53 14.91 -0.40 -2.35
N VAL A 54 14.24 0.66 -2.73
CA VAL A 54 13.77 1.69 -1.80
C VAL A 54 12.37 1.30 -1.33
N MET A 55 12.26 0.86 -0.07
CA MET A 55 11.04 0.31 0.50
C MET A 55 10.48 1.21 1.59
N ILE A 56 9.17 1.30 1.66
CA ILE A 56 8.40 2.01 2.68
C ILE A 56 7.11 1.25 2.98
N ASP A 57 6.51 1.47 4.15
CA ASP A 57 5.14 1.03 4.42
C ASP A 57 4.18 2.21 4.33
N VAL A 58 2.99 1.92 3.81
CA VAL A 58 1.92 2.91 3.65
C VAL A 58 0.62 2.39 4.27
N ASP A 59 -0.17 3.27 4.89
CA ASP A 59 -1.35 2.86 5.68
C ASP A 59 -2.68 3.47 5.23
N LYS A 60 -2.66 4.60 4.57
CA LYS A 60 -3.89 5.25 4.08
C LYS A 60 -3.64 6.02 2.80
N VAL A 61 -4.67 6.12 1.98
CA VAL A 61 -4.63 6.87 0.73
C VAL A 61 -5.65 8.02 0.75
N VAL A 62 -5.23 9.18 0.26
CA VAL A 62 -6.08 10.36 0.07
C VAL A 62 -5.85 10.93 -1.31
N ASN A 63 -6.87 10.86 -2.18
CA ASN A 63 -6.80 11.39 -3.55
C ASN A 63 -5.57 10.92 -4.34
N GLY A 64 -5.22 9.62 -4.23
CA GLY A 64 -4.07 9.01 -4.90
C GLY A 64 -2.71 9.28 -4.23
N TRP A 65 -2.70 9.84 -3.03
CA TRP A 65 -1.50 10.03 -2.21
C TRP A 65 -1.51 9.09 -1.03
N TRP A 66 -0.46 8.30 -0.90
CA TRP A 66 -0.23 7.41 0.22
C TRP A 66 0.47 8.11 1.37
N HIS A 67 -0.02 7.90 2.58
CA HIS A 67 0.66 8.27 3.81
C HIS A 67 1.72 7.22 4.15
N ILE A 68 2.94 7.65 4.39
CA ILE A 68 4.07 6.80 4.78
C ILE A 68 4.03 6.63 6.29
N CYS A 69 3.91 5.38 6.76
CA CYS A 69 3.81 5.04 8.17
C CYS A 69 5.09 4.39 8.75
N SER A 70 6.11 4.16 7.92
CA SER A 70 7.39 3.61 8.35
C SER A 70 8.57 4.48 7.96
N GLU A 71 9.73 4.17 8.54
CA GLU A 71 10.99 4.69 8.06
C GLU A 71 11.35 4.04 6.72
N TYR A 72 12.01 4.82 5.89
CA TYR A 72 12.58 4.35 4.65
C TYR A 72 13.63 3.26 4.90
N ALA A 73 13.54 2.17 4.15
CA ALA A 73 14.56 1.14 4.05
C ALA A 73 15.15 1.15 2.63
N GLY A 74 16.42 1.45 2.51
CA GLY A 74 17.10 1.55 1.23
C GLY A 74 17.96 0.33 0.90
N SER A 75 18.10 0.03 -0.37
CA SER A 75 18.94 -1.04 -0.90
C SER A 75 20.39 -0.63 -1.06
N GLY A 76 21.07 -0.29 0.02
CA GLY A 76 22.54 -0.20 -0.05
C GLY A 76 23.15 0.79 -1.05
N ASP A 77 22.44 1.85 -1.45
CA ASP A 77 23.10 2.95 -2.12
C ASP A 77 23.90 3.75 -1.09
N GLU A 78 25.16 3.40 -0.95
CA GLU A 78 26.08 4.03 0.01
C GLU A 78 26.22 5.55 -0.19
N ASN A 79 25.85 6.05 -1.36
CA ASN A 79 25.91 7.47 -1.71
C ASN A 79 24.63 8.24 -1.35
N TYR A 80 23.53 7.51 -1.03
CA TYR A 80 22.28 8.14 -0.67
C TYR A 80 22.05 8.08 0.84
N LYS A 81 22.00 9.22 1.48
CA LYS A 81 21.65 9.37 2.89
C LYS A 81 20.41 10.24 3.02
N LEU A 82 19.32 9.66 3.50
CA LEU A 82 18.15 10.43 3.87
C LEU A 82 18.43 11.24 5.14
N THR A 83 18.16 12.55 5.09
CA THR A 83 18.23 13.40 6.28
C THR A 83 16.83 13.56 6.83
N GLY A 84 16.52 12.87 7.93
CA GLY A 84 15.23 12.90 8.60
C GLY A 84 14.39 11.64 8.36
N SER A 85 13.16 11.63 8.86
CA SER A 85 12.22 10.53 8.81
C SER A 85 11.34 10.59 7.57
N THR A 86 10.97 9.43 7.00
CA THR A 86 9.93 9.31 5.98
C THR A 86 8.53 9.25 6.57
N THR A 87 8.42 8.86 7.85
CA THR A 87 7.15 8.67 8.55
C THR A 87 6.35 9.97 8.67
N GLY A 88 5.06 9.90 8.34
CA GLY A 88 4.15 11.05 8.44
C GLY A 88 4.06 11.89 7.17
N TYR A 89 4.83 11.55 6.14
CA TYR A 89 4.82 12.24 4.84
C TYR A 89 4.01 11.49 3.79
N TRP A 90 3.99 12.01 2.56
CA TRP A 90 3.09 11.56 1.51
C TRP A 90 3.83 11.31 0.20
N ILE A 91 3.46 10.22 -0.47
CA ILE A 91 3.99 9.82 -1.77
C ILE A 91 2.84 9.50 -2.73
N HIS A 92 3.00 9.78 -4.01
CA HIS A 92 1.94 9.54 -4.99
C HIS A 92 1.87 8.06 -5.38
N SER A 93 0.65 7.52 -5.55
CA SER A 93 0.42 6.11 -5.90
C SER A 93 1.01 5.68 -7.25
N SER A 94 1.27 6.63 -8.16
CA SER A 94 1.86 6.33 -9.46
C SER A 94 3.34 5.93 -9.41
N VAL A 95 4.02 6.21 -8.29
CA VAL A 95 5.46 5.96 -8.14
C VAL A 95 5.80 4.86 -7.15
N VAL A 96 4.79 4.18 -6.60
CA VAL A 96 4.96 3.03 -5.69
C VAL A 96 4.36 1.77 -6.30
N ALA A 97 4.95 0.62 -6.00
CA ALA A 97 4.50 -0.67 -6.46
C ALA A 97 4.69 -1.74 -5.37
N THR A 98 4.06 -2.88 -5.57
CA THR A 98 4.29 -4.11 -4.81
C THR A 98 4.44 -5.27 -5.79
N GLY A 99 5.24 -6.26 -5.45
CA GLY A 99 5.36 -7.50 -6.21
C GLY A 99 4.29 -8.50 -5.85
N THR A 100 4.09 -9.53 -6.68
CA THR A 100 3.24 -10.67 -6.34
C THR A 100 4.09 -11.86 -5.86
N ARG A 101 3.49 -12.73 -5.01
CA ARG A 101 4.17 -13.86 -4.34
C ARG A 101 3.84 -15.24 -4.96
N ASN A 102 3.40 -15.29 -6.18
CA ASN A 102 3.04 -16.54 -6.86
C ASN A 102 4.26 -17.28 -7.44
N TYR A 103 5.31 -17.43 -6.64
CA TYR A 103 6.61 -18.03 -7.02
C TYR A 103 6.50 -19.48 -7.52
N GLY A 104 5.45 -20.20 -7.17
CA GLY A 104 5.14 -21.54 -7.68
C GLY A 104 4.20 -21.55 -8.88
N GLY A 105 3.99 -20.43 -9.56
CA GLY A 105 3.07 -20.33 -10.71
C GLY A 105 1.59 -20.39 -10.34
N GLN A 106 1.24 -20.07 -9.09
CA GLN A 106 -0.16 -20.02 -8.66
C GLN A 106 -0.93 -18.99 -9.48
N LYS A 107 -2.15 -19.36 -9.87
CA LYS A 107 -3.04 -18.44 -10.57
C LYS A 107 -3.62 -17.42 -9.59
N LEU A 108 -3.22 -16.17 -9.75
CA LEU A 108 -3.79 -15.04 -9.02
C LEU A 108 -4.92 -14.38 -9.77
N THR A 109 -5.83 -13.75 -9.04
CA THR A 109 -7.01 -13.07 -9.59
C THR A 109 -7.17 -11.68 -9.01
N LEU A 110 -7.43 -10.70 -9.87
CA LEU A 110 -7.96 -9.40 -9.47
C LEU A 110 -9.48 -9.47 -9.49
N ARG A 111 -10.11 -9.00 -8.40
CA ARG A 111 -11.56 -9.05 -8.22
C ARG A 111 -12.17 -7.65 -8.27
N LYS A 112 -13.43 -7.56 -8.64
CA LYS A 112 -14.17 -6.29 -8.72
C LYS A 112 -14.31 -5.61 -7.37
N GLU A 113 -14.56 -6.40 -6.32
CA GLU A 113 -14.75 -5.94 -4.95
C GLU A 113 -13.81 -6.73 -4.01
N PRO A 114 -13.50 -6.23 -2.80
CA PRO A 114 -12.61 -6.88 -1.84
C PRO A 114 -13.30 -8.10 -1.17
N SER A 115 -13.46 -9.17 -1.92
CA SER A 115 -14.10 -10.41 -1.48
C SER A 115 -13.83 -11.56 -2.44
N ASP A 116 -13.62 -12.76 -1.90
CA ASP A 116 -13.46 -14.01 -2.67
C ASP A 116 -14.68 -14.38 -3.52
N LYS A 117 -15.84 -13.89 -3.13
CA LYS A 117 -17.11 -14.12 -3.85
C LYS A 117 -17.34 -13.12 -4.97
N SER A 118 -16.50 -12.09 -5.08
CA SER A 118 -16.64 -11.07 -6.11
C SER A 118 -16.18 -11.55 -7.47
N ALA A 119 -16.75 -10.97 -8.53
CA ALA A 119 -16.40 -11.30 -9.90
C ALA A 119 -14.91 -11.06 -10.19
N VAL A 120 -14.29 -11.98 -10.91
CA VAL A 120 -12.92 -11.87 -11.39
C VAL A 120 -12.87 -10.89 -12.55
N VAL A 121 -11.99 -9.89 -12.49
CA VAL A 121 -11.75 -8.94 -13.58
C VAL A 121 -10.50 -9.25 -14.39
N TYR A 122 -9.53 -9.93 -13.78
CA TYR A 122 -8.29 -10.35 -14.45
C TYR A 122 -7.66 -11.53 -13.71
N SER A 123 -6.93 -12.39 -14.44
CA SER A 123 -6.15 -13.49 -13.86
C SER A 123 -4.80 -13.60 -14.55
N PHE A 124 -3.79 -14.04 -13.79
CA PHE A 124 -2.42 -14.23 -14.28
C PHE A 124 -1.70 -15.30 -13.43
N THR A 125 -0.60 -15.81 -13.95
CA THR A 125 0.25 -16.82 -13.30
C THR A 125 1.69 -16.37 -13.16
N GLU A 126 2.10 -15.34 -13.92
CA GLU A 126 3.43 -14.79 -13.86
C GLU A 126 3.55 -13.83 -12.67
N GLU A 127 4.72 -13.81 -12.04
CA GLU A 127 5.05 -12.76 -11.06
C GLU A 127 5.01 -11.38 -11.71
N ARG A 128 4.43 -10.42 -11.00
CA ARG A 128 4.22 -9.06 -11.53
C ARG A 128 4.40 -8.00 -10.48
N ASN A 129 4.83 -6.84 -10.93
CA ASN A 129 4.71 -5.61 -10.16
C ASN A 129 3.38 -4.94 -10.44
N LEU A 130 2.71 -4.49 -9.37
CA LEU A 130 1.39 -3.86 -9.40
C LEU A 130 1.42 -2.51 -8.69
N ARG A 131 0.73 -1.52 -9.25
CA ARG A 131 0.51 -0.23 -8.56
C ARG A 131 -0.50 -0.43 -7.44
N VAL A 132 -0.21 0.10 -6.25
CA VAL A 132 -1.09 0.03 -5.09
C VAL A 132 -1.97 1.27 -5.06
N LEU A 133 -3.30 1.09 -5.02
CA LEU A 133 -4.26 2.18 -5.15
C LEU A 133 -5.10 2.40 -3.90
N ASP A 134 -5.41 1.33 -3.14
CA ASP A 134 -6.27 1.39 -1.96
C ASP A 134 -6.05 0.15 -1.09
N ILE A 135 -6.47 0.20 0.18
CA ILE A 135 -6.40 -0.92 1.12
C ILE A 135 -7.71 -1.00 1.92
N LYS A 136 -8.24 -2.21 2.10
CA LYS A 136 -9.46 -2.45 2.86
C LYS A 136 -9.43 -3.84 3.52
N GLY A 137 -9.15 -3.89 4.82
CA GLY A 137 -8.91 -5.15 5.51
C GLY A 137 -7.77 -5.90 4.81
N ASP A 138 -7.87 -7.19 4.63
CA ASP A 138 -6.86 -8.03 3.99
C ASP A 138 -6.78 -7.85 2.46
N TRP A 139 -7.54 -6.91 1.90
CA TRP A 139 -7.61 -6.68 0.47
C TRP A 139 -6.90 -5.40 0.06
N VAL A 140 -6.14 -5.49 -1.03
CA VAL A 140 -5.44 -4.37 -1.64
C VAL A 140 -5.97 -4.15 -3.05
N LYS A 141 -6.37 -2.91 -3.35
CA LYS A 141 -6.74 -2.52 -4.71
C LYS A 141 -5.47 -2.21 -5.48
N VAL A 142 -5.30 -2.90 -6.58
CA VAL A 142 -4.10 -2.78 -7.41
C VAL A 142 -4.46 -2.52 -8.87
N ARG A 143 -3.47 -2.04 -9.62
CA ARG A 143 -3.56 -1.86 -11.07
C ARG A 143 -2.31 -2.40 -11.73
N THR A 144 -2.46 -3.10 -12.86
CA THR A 144 -1.34 -3.53 -13.70
C THR A 144 -0.53 -2.32 -14.19
N LEU A 145 0.78 -2.49 -14.39
CA LEU A 145 1.65 -1.37 -14.78
C LEU A 145 1.27 -0.77 -16.14
N ASP A 146 0.72 -1.58 -17.06
CA ASP A 146 0.18 -1.13 -18.34
C ASP A 146 -1.17 -0.39 -18.23
N GLY A 147 -1.72 -0.31 -17.01
CA GLY A 147 -2.97 0.40 -16.70
C GLY A 147 -4.26 -0.31 -17.13
N LYS A 148 -4.19 -1.50 -17.77
CA LYS A 148 -5.36 -2.14 -18.37
C LYS A 148 -6.34 -2.72 -17.37
N TYR A 149 -5.84 -3.30 -16.28
CA TYR A 149 -6.66 -3.98 -15.30
C TYR A 149 -6.50 -3.36 -13.92
N THR A 150 -7.62 -3.14 -13.26
CA THR A 150 -7.69 -2.67 -11.87
C THR A 150 -8.65 -3.56 -11.11
N GLY A 151 -8.25 -4.01 -9.92
CA GLY A 151 -9.08 -4.86 -9.06
C GLY A 151 -8.47 -5.07 -7.69
N TRP A 152 -9.13 -5.86 -6.89
CA TRP A 152 -8.74 -6.22 -5.54
C TRP A 152 -8.06 -7.58 -5.51
N ILE A 153 -6.99 -7.70 -4.74
CA ILE A 153 -6.26 -8.94 -4.47
C ILE A 153 -6.03 -9.04 -2.97
N ASP A 154 -6.00 -10.26 -2.45
CA ASP A 154 -5.65 -10.51 -1.05
C ASP A 154 -4.19 -10.11 -0.80
N SER A 155 -3.93 -9.41 0.30
CA SER A 155 -2.61 -8.91 0.68
C SER A 155 -1.59 -10.02 0.93
N GLU A 156 -2.04 -11.24 1.26
CA GLU A 156 -1.16 -12.41 1.39
C GLU A 156 -0.36 -12.71 0.11
N TRP A 157 -0.89 -12.32 -1.04
CA TRP A 157 -0.26 -12.50 -2.35
C TRP A 157 0.68 -11.37 -2.76
N LEU A 158 0.94 -10.42 -1.86
CA LEU A 158 1.75 -9.24 -2.17
C LEU A 158 3.05 -9.22 -1.37
N CYS A 159 4.09 -8.66 -1.98
CA CYS A 159 5.42 -8.49 -1.40
C CYS A 159 5.94 -7.08 -1.66
N GLY A 160 6.09 -6.30 -0.60
CA GLY A 160 6.64 -4.94 -0.66
C GLY A 160 8.17 -4.88 -0.72
N ASN A 161 8.84 -6.02 -0.75
CA ASN A 161 10.30 -6.09 -0.83
C ASN A 161 10.71 -6.50 -2.25
N SER A 162 11.31 -5.58 -2.99
CA SER A 162 11.79 -5.83 -4.36
C SER A 162 13.14 -6.56 -4.44
N LEU A 163 13.80 -6.77 -3.30
CA LEU A 163 15.15 -7.36 -3.24
C LEU A 163 15.13 -8.85 -2.89
N THR A 164 14.08 -9.32 -2.25
CA THR A 164 13.95 -10.72 -1.82
C THR A 164 12.54 -11.23 -2.04
N ASN A 165 12.40 -12.54 -2.13
CA ASN A 165 11.10 -13.18 -2.02
C ASN A 165 10.58 -13.01 -0.59
N CYS A 166 9.40 -12.42 -0.42
CA CYS A 166 8.74 -12.40 0.88
C CYS A 166 8.28 -13.83 1.23
N CYS A 167 8.87 -14.40 2.27
CA CYS A 167 8.53 -15.73 2.80
C CYS A 167 7.55 -15.58 3.97
#